data_dc3137b4715fa74b16d46909961febb2
#
_entry.id   dc3137b4715fa74b16d46909961febb2
#
_cell.length_a   1.000
_cell.length_b   1.000
_cell.length_c   1.000
_cell.angle_alpha   90.00
_cell.angle_beta   90.00
_cell.angle_gamma   90.00
#
_symmetry.space_group_name_H-M   'P 1'
#
loop_
_entity.id
_entity.type
_entity.pdbx_description
1 polymer ?
#
loop_
_entity_poly.entity_id
_entity_poly.type
_entity_poly.pdbx_seq_one_letter_code
_entity_poly.pdbx_strand_id
1 'polypeptide(L)'
;MKKNPDSSFEEFLSQQSPEDAERIHRFFADFRTHCLMRRREERKLRGDFEKAIVYYHRQGMELEEILERLAVKNLGGFYARPATLWFPLDDAAKVYPLSLEHGRMPMFRLSVYLKEDVVPELLQMALNFTIRRFPSFATTLKKGFFWHYLDT
;
A
#
# COMPACT_ATOMS: atom_id res chain seq x y z
N MET A 1 -10.40 -20.23 -13.66
CA MET A 1 -11.06 -19.98 -12.37
C MET A 1 -10.10 -19.12 -11.54
N LYS A 2 -10.41 -17.86 -11.28
CA LYS A 2 -9.62 -17.02 -10.36
C LYS A 2 -9.91 -17.51 -8.93
N LYS A 3 -8.92 -18.16 -8.29
CA LYS A 3 -9.00 -18.52 -6.86
C LYS A 3 -9.19 -17.21 -6.07
N ASN A 4 -10.21 -17.19 -5.22
CA ASN A 4 -10.49 -16.03 -4.37
C ASN A 4 -9.28 -15.82 -3.42
N PRO A 5 -8.64 -14.65 -3.35
CA PRO A 5 -7.44 -14.46 -2.52
C PRO A 5 -7.70 -14.72 -1.02
N ASP A 6 -8.93 -14.53 -0.55
CA ASP A 6 -9.31 -14.80 0.85
C ASP A 6 -9.21 -16.30 1.19
N SER A 7 -9.50 -17.20 0.24
CA SER A 7 -9.41 -18.64 0.47
C SER A 7 -7.97 -19.14 0.72
N SER A 8 -6.97 -18.45 0.19
CA SER A 8 -5.56 -18.86 0.31
C SER A 8 -4.98 -18.59 1.70
N PHE A 9 -5.40 -17.52 2.37
CA PHE A 9 -4.91 -17.18 3.70
C PHE A 9 -5.66 -17.98 4.78
N GLU A 10 -6.95 -18.20 4.64
CA GLU A 10 -7.72 -19.08 5.54
C GLU A 10 -7.22 -20.52 5.47
N GLU A 11 -6.93 -21.02 4.26
CA GLU A 11 -6.33 -22.33 4.06
C GLU A 11 -4.94 -22.42 4.74
N PHE A 12 -4.12 -21.40 4.60
CA PHE A 12 -2.84 -21.29 5.27
C PHE A 12 -2.97 -21.30 6.79
N LEU A 13 -3.87 -20.48 7.36
CA LEU A 13 -4.13 -20.43 8.81
C LEU A 13 -4.60 -21.78 9.37
N SER A 14 -5.43 -22.52 8.63
CA SER A 14 -5.92 -23.82 9.08
C SER A 14 -4.84 -24.90 9.17
N GLN A 15 -3.71 -24.68 8.49
CA GLN A 15 -2.55 -25.58 8.50
C GLN A 15 -1.51 -25.22 9.58
N GLN A 16 -1.67 -24.04 10.21
CA GLN A 16 -0.73 -23.60 11.24
C GLN A 16 -1.03 -24.23 12.61
N SER A 17 -0.03 -24.25 13.47
CA SER A 17 -0.23 -24.61 14.87
C SER A 17 -1.16 -23.60 15.56
N PRO A 18 -1.90 -23.98 16.62
CA PRO A 18 -2.72 -23.02 17.37
C PRO A 18 -1.90 -21.82 17.91
N GLU A 19 -0.64 -22.07 18.26
CA GLU A 19 0.28 -21.05 18.76
C GLU A 19 0.67 -20.04 17.66
N ASP A 20 0.95 -20.53 16.45
CA ASP A 20 1.30 -19.68 15.30
C ASP A 20 0.09 -18.89 14.81
N ALA A 21 -1.08 -19.49 14.80
CA ALA A 21 -2.32 -18.79 14.49
C ALA A 21 -2.57 -17.63 15.48
N GLU A 22 -2.32 -17.85 16.78
CA GLU A 22 -2.44 -16.79 17.79
C GLU A 22 -1.39 -15.68 17.58
N ARG A 23 -0.15 -16.02 17.20
CA ARG A 23 0.88 -15.03 16.85
C ARG A 23 0.46 -14.15 15.69
N ILE A 24 -0.10 -14.73 14.64
CA ILE A 24 -0.64 -14.01 13.49
C ILE A 24 -1.80 -13.09 13.91
N HIS A 25 -2.72 -13.59 14.72
CA HIS A 25 -3.83 -12.77 15.24
C HIS A 25 -3.33 -11.59 16.08
N ARG A 26 -2.33 -11.81 16.93
CA ARG A 26 -1.70 -10.76 17.76
C ARG A 26 -0.99 -9.73 16.88
N PHE A 27 -0.29 -10.17 15.84
CA PHE A 27 0.32 -9.28 14.86
C PHE A 27 -0.70 -8.33 14.22
N PHE A 28 -1.84 -8.84 13.76
CA PHE A 28 -2.90 -8.01 13.20
C PHE A 28 -3.63 -7.14 14.23
N ALA A 29 -3.70 -7.55 15.48
CA ALA A 29 -4.24 -6.72 16.56
C ALA A 29 -3.32 -5.53 16.85
N ASP A 30 -2.02 -5.77 16.92
CA ASP A 30 -1.00 -4.74 17.12
C ASP A 30 -0.95 -3.74 15.96
N PHE A 31 -1.10 -4.25 14.74
CA PHE A 31 -1.25 -3.45 13.53
C PHE A 31 -2.39 -2.42 13.63
N ARG A 32 -3.51 -2.80 14.21
CA ARG A 32 -4.69 -1.96 14.38
C ARG A 32 -4.46 -0.81 15.35
N THR A 33 -3.66 -1.01 16.40
CA THR A 33 -3.37 0.02 17.40
C THR A 33 -2.45 1.11 16.86
N HIS A 34 -1.62 0.80 15.87
CA HIS A 34 -0.64 1.74 15.30
C HIS A 34 -1.11 2.40 14.00
N CYS A 35 -2.27 1.99 13.47
CA CYS A 35 -2.76 2.46 12.18
C CYS A 35 -4.04 3.29 12.31
N LEU A 36 -3.91 4.61 12.23
CA LEU A 36 -5.06 5.51 12.10
C LEU A 36 -5.57 5.49 10.65
N MET A 37 -6.43 4.51 10.34
CA MET A 37 -6.98 4.33 8.99
C MET A 37 -8.49 4.20 8.99
N ARG A 38 -9.10 4.52 7.84
CA ARG A 38 -10.51 4.18 7.60
C ARG A 38 -10.67 2.67 7.47
N ARG A 39 -11.76 2.09 7.94
CA ARG A 39 -12.04 0.64 7.91
C ARG A 39 -11.85 -0.01 6.53
N ARG A 40 -12.13 0.73 5.45
CA ARG A 40 -11.95 0.22 4.08
C ARG A 40 -10.47 0.08 3.70
N GLU A 41 -9.66 1.05 4.10
CA GLU A 41 -8.20 1.04 3.86
C GLU A 41 -7.52 -0.02 4.72
N GLU A 42 -7.92 -0.13 5.98
CA GLU A 42 -7.46 -1.17 6.89
C GLU A 42 -7.70 -2.58 6.31
N ARG A 43 -8.91 -2.83 5.80
CA ARG A 43 -9.24 -4.13 5.19
C ARG A 43 -8.37 -4.42 3.95
N LYS A 44 -8.16 -3.43 3.09
CA LYS A 44 -7.32 -3.58 1.90
C LYS A 44 -5.87 -3.87 2.28
N LEU A 45 -5.34 -3.10 3.23
CA LEU A 45 -3.96 -3.26 3.69
C LEU A 45 -3.76 -4.62 4.38
N ARG A 46 -4.71 -5.04 5.22
CA ARG A 46 -4.68 -6.36 5.84
C ARG A 46 -4.60 -7.46 4.78
N GLY A 47 -5.41 -7.41 3.72
CA GLY A 47 -5.35 -8.35 2.62
C GLY A 47 -3.99 -8.37 1.90
N ASP A 48 -3.29 -7.24 1.80
CA ASP A 48 -1.94 -7.20 1.24
C ASP A 48 -0.93 -7.89 2.17
N PHE A 49 -1.04 -7.74 3.49
CA PHE A 49 -0.20 -8.44 4.47
C PHE A 49 -0.48 -9.94 4.49
N GLU A 50 -1.73 -10.36 4.44
CA GLU A 50 -2.12 -11.77 4.36
C GLU A 50 -1.46 -12.45 3.16
N LYS A 51 -1.46 -11.81 1.99
CA LYS A 51 -0.76 -12.31 0.79
C LYS A 51 0.75 -12.36 0.98
N ALA A 52 1.35 -11.34 1.60
CA ALA A 52 2.78 -11.30 1.85
C ALA A 52 3.22 -12.41 2.80
N ILE A 53 2.46 -12.68 3.87
CA ILE A 53 2.73 -13.79 4.80
C ILE A 53 2.72 -15.13 4.05
N VAL A 54 1.68 -15.41 3.27
CA VAL A 54 1.58 -16.64 2.48
C VAL A 54 2.72 -16.75 1.46
N TYR A 55 3.10 -15.66 0.83
CA TYR A 55 4.21 -15.64 -0.13
C TYR A 55 5.54 -16.01 0.53
N TYR A 56 5.92 -15.34 1.61
CA TYR A 56 7.18 -15.63 2.31
C TYR A 56 7.23 -17.04 2.89
N HIS A 57 6.12 -17.52 3.42
CA HIS A 57 6.03 -18.89 3.90
C HIS A 57 6.24 -19.91 2.77
N ARG A 58 5.73 -19.67 1.57
CA ARG A 58 5.97 -20.52 0.39
C ARG A 58 7.43 -20.50 -0.07
N GLN A 59 8.16 -19.45 0.25
CA GLN A 59 9.61 -19.36 0.02
C GLN A 59 10.43 -20.11 1.08
N GLY A 60 9.79 -20.76 2.05
CA GLY A 60 10.45 -21.50 3.12
C GLY A 60 10.93 -20.64 4.29
N MET A 61 10.42 -19.42 4.42
CA MET A 61 10.76 -18.54 5.54
C MET A 61 9.96 -18.92 6.79
N GLU A 62 10.61 -18.93 7.94
CA GLU A 62 9.95 -19.19 9.22
C GLU A 62 8.98 -18.07 9.61
N LEU A 63 7.87 -18.44 10.25
CA LEU A 63 6.80 -17.50 10.59
C LEU A 63 7.29 -16.31 11.42
N GLU A 64 8.18 -16.56 12.38
CA GLU A 64 8.72 -15.51 13.25
C GLU A 64 9.50 -14.46 12.45
N GLU A 65 10.34 -14.90 11.53
CA GLU A 65 11.09 -14.01 10.62
C GLU A 65 10.16 -13.22 9.72
N ILE A 66 9.09 -13.85 9.21
CA ILE A 66 8.08 -13.19 8.37
C ILE A 66 7.40 -12.08 9.16
N LEU A 67 6.91 -12.36 10.36
CA LEU A 67 6.20 -11.39 11.18
C LEU A 67 7.11 -10.24 11.64
N GLU A 68 8.38 -10.54 11.95
CA GLU A 68 9.36 -9.50 12.27
C GLU A 68 9.65 -8.60 11.07
N ARG A 69 9.88 -9.18 9.90
CA ARG A 69 10.13 -8.44 8.65
C ARG A 69 8.96 -7.52 8.29
N LEU A 70 7.74 -7.98 8.50
CA LEU A 70 6.51 -7.23 8.23
C LEU A 70 6.07 -6.32 9.39
N ALA A 71 6.79 -6.31 10.51
CA ALA A 71 6.42 -5.49 11.66
C ALA A 71 6.45 -4.00 11.32
N VAL A 72 5.49 -3.25 11.86
CA VAL A 72 5.33 -1.79 11.64
C VAL A 72 6.60 -1.01 11.91
N LYS A 73 7.36 -1.40 12.96
CA LYS A 73 8.65 -0.79 13.31
C LYS A 73 9.68 -0.86 12.18
N ASN A 74 9.70 -1.97 11.43
CA ASN A 74 10.64 -2.21 10.34
C ASN A 74 10.21 -1.56 9.03
N LEU A 75 8.93 -1.23 8.90
CA LEU A 75 8.35 -0.57 7.74
C LEU A 75 8.29 0.96 7.86
N GLY A 76 9.02 1.53 8.83
CA GLY A 76 9.28 2.96 8.91
C GLY A 76 8.10 3.83 9.34
N GLY A 77 7.13 3.31 10.09
CA GLY A 77 6.01 4.10 10.63
C GLY A 77 5.07 4.67 9.57
N PHE A 78 4.97 4.05 8.42
CA PHE A 78 4.14 4.47 7.28
C PHE A 78 2.64 4.60 7.60
N TYR A 79 2.21 4.00 8.70
CA TYR A 79 0.81 3.89 9.05
C TYR A 79 0.26 5.05 9.87
N ALA A 80 1.11 5.92 10.39
CA ALA A 80 0.76 6.87 11.44
C ALA A 80 0.22 8.22 10.96
N ARG A 81 0.10 8.47 9.65
CA ARG A 81 -0.30 9.78 9.15
C ARG A 81 -1.71 9.76 8.59
N PRO A 82 -2.60 10.68 9.06
CA PRO A 82 -3.86 10.92 8.40
C PRO A 82 -3.61 11.40 6.97
N ALA A 83 -4.34 10.87 6.00
CA ALA A 83 -4.26 11.32 4.63
C ALA A 83 -4.73 12.79 4.55
N THR A 84 -3.91 13.65 4.01
CA THR A 84 -4.34 14.99 3.61
C THR A 84 -5.34 14.83 2.46
N LEU A 85 -6.50 15.48 2.56
CA LEU A 85 -7.58 15.29 1.61
C LEU A 85 -7.34 16.00 0.27
N TRP A 86 -6.58 17.09 0.28
CA TRP A 86 -6.25 17.85 -0.92
C TRP A 86 -4.99 18.69 -0.73
N PHE A 87 -4.34 19.04 -1.84
CA PHE A 87 -3.16 19.88 -1.86
C PHE A 87 -3.36 21.04 -2.83
N PRO A 88 -3.00 22.28 -2.46
CA PRO A 88 -2.96 23.38 -3.41
C PRO A 88 -1.82 23.13 -4.42
N LEU A 89 -2.00 23.60 -5.65
CA LEU A 89 -0.91 23.64 -6.61
C LEU A 89 0.06 24.75 -6.23
N ASP A 90 1.35 24.45 -6.28
CA ASP A 90 2.40 25.46 -6.25
C ASP A 90 2.44 26.24 -7.58
N ASP A 91 3.24 27.27 -7.64
CA ASP A 91 3.28 28.15 -8.81
C ASP A 91 3.80 27.43 -10.07
N ALA A 92 4.73 26.51 -9.91
CA ALA A 92 5.21 25.68 -11.02
C ALA A 92 4.14 24.71 -11.52
N ALA A 93 3.41 24.07 -10.59
CA ALA A 93 2.35 23.13 -10.93
C ALA A 93 1.13 23.79 -11.61
N LYS A 94 0.89 25.09 -11.39
CA LYS A 94 -0.20 25.84 -12.04
C LYS A 94 -0.08 25.92 -13.58
N VAL A 95 1.12 25.71 -14.11
CA VAL A 95 1.35 25.70 -15.57
C VAL A 95 0.79 24.44 -16.22
N TYR A 96 0.74 23.31 -15.52
CA TYR A 96 0.31 22.02 -16.08
C TYR A 96 -1.16 22.00 -16.54
N PRO A 97 -2.13 22.54 -15.79
CA PRO A 97 -3.53 22.61 -16.25
C PRO A 97 -3.69 23.36 -17.56
N LEU A 98 -2.90 24.43 -17.78
CA LEU A 98 -2.92 25.18 -19.03
C LEU A 98 -2.44 24.33 -20.23
N SER A 99 -1.42 23.50 -20.01
CA SER A 99 -0.93 22.58 -21.03
C SER A 99 -1.98 21.51 -21.40
N LEU A 100 -2.73 21.03 -20.44
CA LEU A 100 -3.82 20.07 -20.65
C LEU A 100 -4.96 20.67 -21.46
N GLU A 101 -5.35 21.92 -21.20
CA GLU A 101 -6.38 22.64 -21.96
C GLU A 101 -6.01 22.81 -23.43
N HIS A 102 -4.71 22.84 -23.76
CA HIS A 102 -4.21 22.90 -25.13
C HIS A 102 -3.94 21.54 -25.78
N GLY A 103 -4.46 20.44 -25.18
CA GLY A 103 -4.31 19.08 -25.70
C GLY A 103 -2.89 18.50 -25.60
N ARG A 104 -2.00 19.14 -24.88
CA ARG A 104 -0.65 18.66 -24.61
C ARG A 104 -0.61 17.99 -23.23
N MET A 105 -0.38 16.69 -23.22
CA MET A 105 -0.17 15.97 -21.94
C MET A 105 1.31 16.00 -21.56
N PRO A 106 1.72 16.73 -20.54
CA PRO A 106 3.08 16.70 -20.00
C PRO A 106 3.27 15.41 -19.19
N MET A 107 3.36 14.28 -19.89
CA MET A 107 3.66 12.99 -19.25
C MET A 107 5.09 12.56 -19.57
N PHE A 108 5.76 12.05 -18.56
CA PHE A 108 7.04 11.37 -18.71
C PHE A 108 6.96 9.97 -18.09
N ARG A 109 7.75 9.06 -18.65
CA ARG A 109 7.86 7.69 -18.16
C ARG A 109 9.23 7.50 -17.52
N LEU A 110 9.23 6.97 -16.30
CA LEU A 110 10.41 6.41 -15.67
C LEU A 110 10.32 4.89 -15.73
N SER A 111 11.36 4.25 -16.22
CA SER A 111 11.44 2.79 -16.27
C SER A 111 12.65 2.33 -15.48
N VAL A 112 12.46 1.31 -14.66
CA VAL A 112 13.51 0.69 -13.84
C VAL A 112 13.58 -0.79 -14.20
N TYR A 113 14.80 -1.28 -14.41
CA TYR A 113 15.07 -2.69 -14.62
C TYR A 113 15.64 -3.27 -13.34
N LEU A 114 14.98 -4.30 -12.83
CA LEU A 114 15.44 -5.02 -11.64
C LEU A 114 16.28 -6.22 -12.07
N LYS A 115 17.16 -6.67 -11.19
CA LYS A 115 17.99 -7.87 -11.44
C LYS A 115 17.21 -9.17 -11.24
N GLU A 116 16.19 -9.12 -10.40
CA GLU A 116 15.33 -10.23 -10.03
C GLU A 116 13.93 -10.04 -10.59
N ASP A 117 13.18 -11.11 -10.70
CA ASP A 117 11.80 -11.07 -11.16
C ASP A 117 10.92 -10.27 -10.18
N VAL A 118 10.01 -9.50 -10.76
CA VAL A 118 9.04 -8.71 -9.99
C VAL A 118 7.98 -9.63 -9.41
N VAL A 119 7.85 -9.60 -8.08
CA VAL A 119 6.74 -10.26 -7.37
C VAL A 119 5.60 -9.26 -7.23
N PRO A 120 4.47 -9.45 -7.96
CA PRO A 120 3.39 -8.46 -8.02
C PRO A 120 2.81 -8.10 -6.65
N GLU A 121 2.68 -9.07 -5.74
CA GLU A 121 2.12 -8.88 -4.41
C GLU A 121 3.01 -7.98 -3.54
N LEU A 122 4.32 -8.19 -3.59
CA LEU A 122 5.29 -7.36 -2.86
C LEU A 122 5.38 -5.96 -3.46
N LEU A 123 5.37 -5.86 -4.79
CA LEU A 123 5.36 -4.57 -5.46
C LEU A 123 4.11 -3.76 -5.13
N GLN A 124 2.94 -4.39 -5.12
CA GLN A 124 1.68 -3.73 -4.74
C GLN A 124 1.72 -3.27 -3.28
N MET A 125 2.26 -4.08 -2.38
CA MET A 125 2.44 -3.72 -0.98
C MET A 125 3.39 -2.52 -0.83
N ALA A 126 4.56 -2.56 -1.47
CA ALA A 126 5.52 -1.47 -1.48
C ALA A 126 4.93 -0.18 -2.04
N LEU A 127 4.14 -0.28 -3.12
CA LEU A 127 3.42 0.86 -3.70
C LEU A 127 2.42 1.47 -2.71
N ASN A 128 1.63 0.64 -2.03
CA ASN A 128 0.67 1.11 -1.04
C ASN A 128 1.37 1.87 0.11
N PHE A 129 2.53 1.41 0.56
CA PHE A 129 3.32 2.11 1.56
C PHE A 129 3.90 3.43 1.03
N THR A 130 4.45 3.40 -0.17
CA THR A 130 5.04 4.58 -0.79
C THR A 130 4.00 5.69 -0.98
N ILE A 131 2.81 5.35 -1.47
CA ILE A 131 1.70 6.30 -1.64
C ILE A 131 1.28 6.92 -0.30
N ARG A 132 1.28 6.15 0.78
CA ARG A 132 0.97 6.69 2.12
C ARG A 132 2.04 7.62 2.65
N ARG A 133 3.30 7.31 2.36
CA ARG A 133 4.43 8.18 2.71
C ARG A 133 4.42 9.48 1.92
N PHE A 134 4.02 9.39 0.66
CA PHE A 134 3.99 10.49 -0.30
C PHE A 134 2.60 10.60 -0.93
N PRO A 135 1.59 11.06 -0.18
CA PRO A 135 0.21 11.07 -0.64
C PRO A 135 -0.01 11.94 -1.88
N SER A 136 0.87 12.90 -2.15
CA SER A 136 0.84 13.70 -3.38
C SER A 136 0.95 12.87 -4.67
N PHE A 137 1.55 11.68 -4.62
CA PHE A 137 1.61 10.77 -5.78
C PHE A 137 0.30 10.02 -6.05
N ALA A 138 -0.63 10.01 -5.11
CA ALA A 138 -1.93 9.37 -5.24
C ALA A 138 -3.06 10.39 -5.47
N THR A 139 -2.73 11.52 -6.06
CA THR A 139 -3.67 12.60 -6.26
C THR A 139 -4.18 12.67 -7.69
N THR A 140 -5.36 13.22 -7.85
CA THR A 140 -5.98 13.55 -9.14
C THR A 140 -6.09 15.06 -9.25
N LEU A 141 -5.73 15.62 -10.39
CA LEU A 141 -5.95 17.04 -10.65
C LEU A 141 -7.44 17.31 -10.80
N LYS A 142 -7.96 18.19 -9.96
CA LYS A 142 -9.36 18.63 -9.97
C LYS A 142 -9.44 20.11 -10.31
N LYS A 143 -10.50 20.49 -11.02
CA LYS A 143 -10.84 21.89 -11.28
C LYS A 143 -11.85 22.33 -10.23
N GLY A 144 -11.44 23.29 -9.39
CA GLY A 144 -12.35 24.01 -8.49
C GLY A 144 -13.04 25.17 -9.21
N PHE A 145 -13.76 26.00 -8.45
CA PHE A 145 -14.50 27.12 -9.01
C PHE A 145 -13.56 28.22 -9.59
N PHE A 146 -12.46 28.48 -8.89
CA PHE A 146 -11.50 29.51 -9.27
C PHE A 146 -10.06 28.99 -9.50
N TRP A 147 -9.74 27.77 -9.05
CA TRP A 147 -8.40 27.22 -9.11
C TRP A 147 -8.41 25.69 -9.28
N HIS A 148 -7.27 25.17 -9.70
CA HIS A 148 -7.05 23.74 -9.73
C HIS A 148 -6.39 23.27 -8.42
N TYR A 149 -6.66 22.05 -7.99
CA TYR A 149 -6.08 21.43 -6.81
C TYR A 149 -5.87 19.93 -7.03
N LEU A 150 -4.99 19.34 -6.22
CA LEU A 150 -4.76 17.89 -6.19
C LEU A 150 -5.64 17.27 -5.11
N ASP A 151 -6.50 16.34 -5.50
CA ASP A 151 -7.44 15.61 -4.62
C ASP A 151 -6.96 14.17 -4.43
N THR A 152 -7.05 13.63 -3.21
CA THR A 152 -6.57 12.29 -2.84
C THR A 152 -7.67 11.23 -2.88
#